data_4f019e04d039d659cbf44218e9cfef7e
#
_entry.id   4f019e04d039d659cbf44218e9cfef7e
#
_cell.length_a   1.000
_cell.length_b   1.000
_cell.length_c   1.000
_cell.angle_alpha   90.00
_cell.angle_beta   90.00
_cell.angle_gamma   90.00
#
_symmetry.space_group_name_H-M   'P 1'
#
loop_
_entity.id
_entity.type
_entity.pdbx_description
1 polymer ?
#
loop_
_entity_poly.entity_id
_entity_poly.type
_entity_poly.pdbx_seq_one_letter_code
_entity_poly.pdbx_strand_id
1 'polypeptide(L)'
;INRIMLKSLMMLKQKPYQIIWATGTFYFDKVQEKIKNVDIGNNIKVLPYIKNMPGLLPEMTCVVSRSGATSIAEFTALGVPVILIPSPNVTHNHQMKNALDLEKAGAALVIPEDDLNPNNFVSSIDHILLDEKYATEMSKASKALGVPDASDQVIKVMEEISR
;
A
#
# COMPACT_ATOMS: atom_id res chain seq x y z
N ILE A 1 -3.88 9.22 -3.95
CA ILE A 1 -4.29 8.57 -2.68
C ILE A 1 -4.85 9.63 -1.70
N ASN A 2 -4.17 10.74 -1.37
CA ASN A 2 -4.66 11.72 -0.38
C ASN A 2 -6.07 12.25 -0.66
N ARG A 3 -6.41 12.46 -1.95
CA ARG A 3 -7.75 12.94 -2.33
C ARG A 3 -8.85 11.92 -2.03
N ILE A 4 -8.59 10.64 -2.23
CA ILE A 4 -9.58 9.60 -1.92
C ILE A 4 -9.71 9.40 -0.42
N MET A 5 -8.62 9.41 0.34
CA MET A 5 -8.65 9.35 1.80
C MET A 5 -9.55 10.45 2.38
N LEU A 6 -9.36 11.72 1.95
CA LEU A 6 -10.21 12.84 2.37
C LEU A 6 -11.69 12.62 2.07
N LYS A 7 -12.03 12.06 0.90
CA LYS A 7 -13.43 11.79 0.51
C LYS A 7 -14.05 10.62 1.28
N SER A 8 -13.22 9.72 1.80
CA SER A 8 -13.67 8.48 2.47
C SER A 8 -13.68 8.58 4.00
N LEU A 9 -13.24 9.71 4.58
CA LEU A 9 -13.08 9.86 6.03
C LEU A 9 -14.34 9.49 6.83
N MET A 10 -15.53 9.93 6.37
CA MET A 10 -16.80 9.67 7.06
C MET A 10 -17.17 8.19 7.10
N MET A 11 -16.73 7.42 6.09
CA MET A 11 -16.91 5.97 6.06
C MET A 11 -15.85 5.26 6.89
N LEU A 12 -14.59 5.70 6.80
CA LEU A 12 -13.44 5.08 7.45
C LEU A 12 -13.42 5.29 8.96
N LYS A 13 -13.89 6.43 9.47
CA LYS A 13 -13.91 6.72 10.92
C LYS A 13 -14.77 5.77 11.74
N GLN A 14 -15.72 5.07 11.11
CA GLN A 14 -16.64 4.14 11.77
C GLN A 14 -16.17 2.68 11.71
N LYS A 15 -14.99 2.43 11.08
CA LYS A 15 -14.49 1.08 10.89
C LYS A 15 -13.77 0.54 12.13
N PRO A 16 -13.81 -0.79 12.37
CA PRO A 16 -13.22 -1.41 13.55
C PRO A 16 -11.71 -1.57 13.51
N TYR A 17 -11.04 -1.05 12.48
CA TYR A 17 -9.59 -1.18 12.29
C TYR A 17 -8.88 0.17 12.40
N GLN A 18 -7.59 0.12 12.75
CA GLN A 18 -6.73 1.30 12.86
C GLN A 18 -6.15 1.66 11.50
N ILE A 19 -6.05 2.95 11.21
CA ILE A 19 -5.52 3.48 9.96
C ILE A 19 -4.36 4.42 10.26
N ILE A 20 -3.21 4.17 9.66
CA ILE A 20 -2.08 5.10 9.62
C ILE A 20 -2.03 5.70 8.22
N TRP A 21 -2.29 6.99 8.15
CA TRP A 21 -2.29 7.73 6.88
C TRP A 21 -1.05 8.61 6.76
N ALA A 22 -0.06 8.16 5.99
CA ALA A 22 1.10 8.96 5.60
C ALA A 22 0.75 9.81 4.37
N THR A 23 0.66 11.11 4.56
CA THR A 23 0.25 12.05 3.50
C THR A 23 1.39 12.44 2.56
N GLY A 24 2.63 12.23 2.97
CA GLY A 24 3.81 12.88 2.44
C GLY A 24 3.98 14.29 3.04
N THR A 25 5.23 14.70 3.29
CA THR A 25 5.55 15.98 3.93
C THR A 25 4.99 17.18 3.14
N PHE A 26 5.03 17.11 1.82
CA PHE A 26 4.52 18.17 0.94
C PHE A 26 3.00 18.42 1.08
N TYR A 27 2.22 17.37 1.37
CA TYR A 27 0.76 17.48 1.45
C TYR A 27 0.23 17.60 2.89
N PHE A 28 1.08 17.39 3.88
CA PHE A 28 0.65 17.26 5.27
C PHE A 28 -0.15 18.47 5.77
N ASP A 29 0.40 19.69 5.62
CA ASP A 29 -0.26 20.90 6.11
C ASP A 29 -1.61 21.14 5.42
N LYS A 30 -1.68 20.89 4.11
CA LYS A 30 -2.94 21.00 3.34
C LYS A 30 -3.99 20.00 3.79
N VAL A 31 -3.56 18.80 4.16
CA VAL A 31 -4.47 17.77 4.70
C VAL A 31 -4.92 18.17 6.09
N GLN A 32 -3.99 18.60 6.97
CA GLN A 32 -4.32 19.05 8.32
C GLN A 32 -5.34 20.20 8.31
N GLU A 33 -5.17 21.18 7.42
CA GLU A 33 -6.13 22.27 7.28
C GLU A 33 -7.53 21.77 6.90
N LYS A 34 -7.61 20.80 5.97
CA LYS A 34 -8.90 20.24 5.52
C LYS A 34 -9.62 19.41 6.58
N ILE A 35 -8.88 18.78 7.50
CA ILE A 35 -9.46 17.95 8.55
C ILE A 35 -9.58 18.67 9.89
N LYS A 36 -9.10 19.90 10.03
CA LYS A 36 -9.05 20.67 11.28
C LYS A 36 -10.38 20.71 12.04
N ASN A 37 -11.50 20.80 11.32
CA ASN A 37 -12.86 20.89 11.89
C ASN A 37 -13.70 19.64 11.53
N VAL A 38 -13.05 18.55 11.13
CA VAL A 38 -13.71 17.29 10.76
C VAL A 38 -13.44 16.27 11.84
N ASP A 39 -14.46 15.65 12.35
CA ASP A 39 -14.31 14.45 13.19
C ASP A 39 -13.87 13.27 12.30
N ILE A 40 -12.59 12.92 12.39
CA ILE A 40 -11.99 11.81 11.64
C ILE A 40 -12.03 10.47 12.39
N GLY A 41 -12.59 10.47 13.63
CA GLY A 41 -12.57 9.29 14.51
C GLY A 41 -11.23 9.09 15.22
N ASN A 42 -11.24 8.19 16.21
CA ASN A 42 -10.05 7.86 17.00
C ASN A 42 -9.19 6.76 16.37
N ASN A 43 -9.68 6.15 15.29
CA ASN A 43 -9.03 5.06 14.58
C ASN A 43 -8.14 5.52 13.41
N ILE A 44 -8.10 6.82 13.09
CA ILE A 44 -7.29 7.36 11.99
C ILE A 44 -6.18 8.25 12.54
N LYS A 45 -4.93 7.85 12.32
CA LYS A 45 -3.74 8.63 12.64
C LYS A 45 -3.12 9.20 11.37
N VAL A 46 -3.04 10.52 11.29
CA VAL A 46 -2.46 11.24 10.13
C VAL A 46 -1.03 11.66 10.42
N LEU A 47 -0.11 11.28 9.55
CA LEU A 47 1.33 11.56 9.69
C LEU A 47 1.89 12.18 8.41
N PRO A 48 2.87 13.07 8.49
CA PRO A 48 3.58 13.56 7.31
C PRO A 48 4.43 12.47 6.66
N TYR A 49 5.04 11.62 7.47
CA TYR A 49 5.96 10.57 7.05
C TYR A 49 6.07 9.48 8.13
N ILE A 50 6.32 8.24 7.75
CA ILE A 50 6.56 7.12 8.65
C ILE A 50 8.08 6.90 8.75
N LYS A 51 8.67 7.29 9.88
CA LYS A 51 10.14 7.23 10.08
C LYS A 51 10.68 5.80 10.14
N ASN A 52 9.93 4.90 10.74
CA ASN A 52 10.32 3.49 10.91
C ASN A 52 9.40 2.57 10.09
N MET A 53 9.44 2.70 8.76
CA MET A 53 8.65 1.85 7.88
C MET A 53 9.05 0.36 8.01
N PRO A 54 10.34 -0.02 8.06
CA PRO A 54 10.74 -1.43 8.23
C PRO A 54 10.19 -2.08 9.51
N GLY A 55 10.05 -1.31 10.61
CA GLY A 55 9.49 -1.84 11.85
C GLY A 55 7.96 -1.86 11.86
N LEU A 56 7.31 -1.01 11.06
CA LEU A 56 5.85 -0.91 11.01
C LEU A 56 5.25 -1.88 10.00
N LEU A 57 5.87 -2.03 8.85
CA LEU A 57 5.32 -2.78 7.72
C LEU A 57 4.98 -4.25 8.04
N PRO A 58 5.79 -5.00 8.82
CA PRO A 58 5.46 -6.35 9.24
C PRO A 58 4.19 -6.47 10.12
N GLU A 59 3.81 -5.38 10.80
CA GLU A 59 2.64 -5.32 11.68
C GLU A 59 1.35 -4.93 10.92
N MET A 60 1.46 -4.58 9.64
CA MET A 60 0.32 -4.17 8.84
C MET A 60 -0.46 -5.37 8.31
N THR A 61 -1.77 -5.37 8.53
CA THR A 61 -2.69 -6.36 7.94
C THR A 61 -2.98 -6.06 6.47
N CYS A 62 -2.94 -4.80 6.08
CA CYS A 62 -3.16 -4.35 4.71
C CYS A 62 -2.44 -3.01 4.47
N VAL A 63 -1.91 -2.83 3.28
CA VAL A 63 -1.29 -1.56 2.85
C VAL A 63 -1.99 -1.05 1.60
N VAL A 64 -2.26 0.25 1.55
CA VAL A 64 -2.69 0.95 0.34
C VAL A 64 -1.55 1.80 -0.19
N SER A 65 -1.08 1.54 -1.39
CA SER A 65 0.11 2.20 -1.94
C SER A 65 0.03 2.44 -3.45
N ARG A 66 1.00 3.20 -3.94
CA ARG A 66 1.37 3.19 -5.35
C ARG A 66 2.17 1.92 -5.67
N SER A 67 2.19 1.52 -6.94
CA SER A 67 2.87 0.30 -7.41
C SER A 67 4.30 0.56 -7.90
N GLY A 68 5.08 1.32 -7.11
CA GLY A 68 6.51 1.49 -7.34
C GLY A 68 7.27 0.19 -7.08
N ALA A 69 8.30 -0.11 -7.88
CA ALA A 69 9.04 -1.38 -7.80
C ALA A 69 9.65 -1.62 -6.41
N THR A 70 10.23 -0.60 -5.77
CA THR A 70 10.80 -0.71 -4.41
C THR A 70 9.73 -1.07 -3.39
N SER A 71 8.57 -0.38 -3.40
CA SER A 71 7.48 -0.67 -2.47
C SER A 71 6.93 -2.09 -2.68
N ILE A 72 6.79 -2.52 -3.94
CA ILE A 72 6.37 -3.88 -4.26
C ILE A 72 7.36 -4.90 -3.70
N ALA A 73 8.67 -4.68 -3.88
CA ALA A 73 9.69 -5.58 -3.33
C ALA A 73 9.60 -5.70 -1.81
N GLU A 74 9.34 -4.59 -1.10
CA GLU A 74 9.13 -4.60 0.35
C GLU A 74 7.87 -5.39 0.75
N PHE A 75 6.74 -5.15 0.06
CA PHE A 75 5.48 -5.85 0.35
C PHE A 75 5.59 -7.35 0.10
N THR A 76 6.17 -7.74 -1.03
CA THR A 76 6.31 -9.16 -1.39
C THR A 76 7.31 -9.88 -0.50
N ALA A 77 8.44 -9.27 -0.12
CA ALA A 77 9.39 -9.86 0.80
C ALA A 77 8.77 -10.20 2.18
N LEU A 78 7.82 -9.38 2.63
CA LEU A 78 7.13 -9.56 3.90
C LEU A 78 5.82 -10.36 3.76
N GLY A 79 5.26 -10.46 2.56
CA GLY A 79 3.97 -11.07 2.33
C GLY A 79 2.80 -10.22 2.84
N VAL A 80 2.91 -8.89 2.81
CA VAL A 80 1.85 -8.00 3.26
C VAL A 80 0.76 -7.87 2.20
N PRO A 81 -0.53 -8.09 2.52
CA PRO A 81 -1.64 -7.83 1.61
C PRO A 81 -1.68 -6.36 1.18
N VAL A 82 -1.88 -6.09 -0.11
CA VAL A 82 -1.79 -4.73 -0.63
C VAL A 82 -2.90 -4.38 -1.62
N ILE A 83 -3.39 -3.15 -1.49
CA ILE A 83 -4.22 -2.49 -2.51
C ILE A 83 -3.32 -1.53 -3.27
N LEU A 84 -3.15 -1.77 -4.55
CA LEU A 84 -2.32 -0.95 -5.42
C LEU A 84 -3.18 0.05 -6.20
N ILE A 85 -2.82 1.31 -6.11
CA ILE A 85 -3.40 2.41 -6.89
C ILE A 85 -2.30 2.95 -7.80
N PRO A 86 -2.14 2.40 -9.02
CA PRO A 86 -1.10 2.83 -9.95
C PRO A 86 -1.19 4.32 -10.27
N SER A 87 -0.05 5.00 -10.37
CA SER A 87 -0.03 6.39 -10.84
C SER A 87 -0.13 6.43 -12.37
N PRO A 88 -1.07 7.20 -12.95
CA PRO A 88 -1.14 7.38 -14.40
C PRO A 88 0.00 8.28 -14.93
N ASN A 89 0.64 9.07 -14.05
CA ASN A 89 1.62 10.10 -14.42
C ASN A 89 3.07 9.57 -14.40
N VAL A 90 3.28 8.31 -14.81
CA VAL A 90 4.62 7.71 -14.88
C VAL A 90 4.96 7.27 -16.29
N THR A 91 6.24 7.43 -16.68
CA THR A 91 6.73 7.06 -18.00
C THR A 91 6.38 5.59 -18.31
N HIS A 92 5.93 5.31 -19.53
CA HIS A 92 5.61 3.96 -20.03
C HIS A 92 4.63 3.13 -19.19
N ASN A 93 3.83 3.76 -18.31
CA ASN A 93 2.81 3.11 -17.51
C ASN A 93 3.32 1.92 -16.66
N HIS A 94 4.59 1.99 -16.18
CA HIS A 94 5.18 0.84 -15.47
C HIS A 94 4.44 0.51 -14.17
N GLN A 95 3.87 1.52 -13.49
CA GLN A 95 3.13 1.22 -12.26
C GLN A 95 1.90 0.35 -12.52
N MET A 96 1.19 0.57 -13.62
CA MET A 96 0.07 -0.28 -14.00
C MET A 96 0.53 -1.71 -14.32
N LYS A 97 1.62 -1.86 -15.08
CA LYS A 97 2.17 -3.20 -15.38
C LYS A 97 2.56 -3.95 -14.11
N ASN A 98 3.32 -3.30 -13.23
CA ASN A 98 3.72 -3.88 -11.95
C ASN A 98 2.51 -4.32 -11.12
N ALA A 99 1.47 -3.48 -11.04
CA ALA A 99 0.26 -3.79 -10.29
C ALA A 99 -0.48 -5.01 -10.86
N LEU A 100 -0.68 -5.04 -12.17
CA LEU A 100 -1.39 -6.13 -12.85
C LEU A 100 -0.67 -7.48 -12.73
N ASP A 101 0.67 -7.48 -12.68
CA ASP A 101 1.43 -8.72 -12.48
C ASP A 101 1.19 -9.30 -11.08
N LEU A 102 1.11 -8.44 -10.04
CA LEU A 102 0.76 -8.88 -8.69
C LEU A 102 -0.70 -9.34 -8.60
N GLU A 103 -1.61 -8.62 -9.25
CA GLU A 103 -3.04 -8.96 -9.26
C GLU A 103 -3.28 -10.34 -9.90
N LYS A 104 -2.66 -10.62 -11.05
CA LYS A 104 -2.72 -11.94 -11.72
C LYS A 104 -2.22 -13.08 -10.84
N ALA A 105 -1.25 -12.80 -9.99
CA ALA A 105 -0.72 -13.77 -9.03
C ALA A 105 -1.58 -13.89 -7.76
N GLY A 106 -2.64 -13.09 -7.61
CA GLY A 106 -3.44 -13.03 -6.38
C GLY A 106 -2.76 -12.33 -5.22
N ALA A 107 -1.67 -11.59 -5.47
CA ALA A 107 -0.83 -10.94 -4.48
C ALA A 107 -1.23 -9.50 -4.14
N ALA A 108 -2.18 -8.93 -4.89
CA ALA A 108 -2.68 -7.58 -4.70
C ALA A 108 -4.11 -7.43 -5.23
N LEU A 109 -4.84 -6.43 -4.70
CA LEU A 109 -5.98 -5.81 -5.37
C LEU A 109 -5.52 -4.56 -6.10
N VAL A 110 -6.02 -4.33 -7.33
CA VAL A 110 -5.67 -3.15 -8.12
C VAL A 110 -6.89 -2.27 -8.33
N ILE A 111 -6.75 -0.98 -8.03
CA ILE A 111 -7.77 0.03 -8.33
C ILE A 111 -7.12 1.10 -9.23
N PRO A 112 -7.42 1.14 -10.52
CA PRO A 112 -6.98 2.22 -11.39
C PRO A 112 -7.43 3.59 -10.85
N GLU A 113 -6.59 4.61 -10.99
CA GLU A 113 -6.91 5.94 -10.40
C GLU A 113 -8.18 6.55 -10.98
N ASP A 114 -8.51 6.26 -12.23
CA ASP A 114 -9.72 6.75 -12.91
C ASP A 114 -11.01 6.11 -12.38
N ASP A 115 -10.91 4.87 -11.89
CA ASP A 115 -12.04 4.13 -11.31
C ASP A 115 -12.20 4.39 -9.81
N LEU A 116 -11.23 5.09 -9.18
CA LEU A 116 -11.14 5.25 -7.75
C LEU A 116 -12.24 6.18 -7.20
N ASN A 117 -13.11 5.63 -6.39
CA ASN A 117 -14.16 6.36 -5.66
C ASN A 117 -14.27 5.89 -4.19
N PRO A 118 -14.95 6.63 -3.29
CA PRO A 118 -15.02 6.27 -1.87
C PRO A 118 -15.58 4.87 -1.61
N ASN A 119 -16.57 4.44 -2.39
CA ASN A 119 -17.22 3.15 -2.17
C ASN A 119 -16.28 1.99 -2.50
N ASN A 120 -15.66 1.97 -3.70
CA ASN A 120 -14.76 0.89 -4.06
C ASN A 120 -13.46 0.92 -3.23
N PHE A 121 -12.99 2.10 -2.85
CA PHE A 121 -11.83 2.25 -1.99
C PHE A 121 -12.06 1.61 -0.61
N VAL A 122 -13.17 1.96 0.06
CA VAL A 122 -13.48 1.42 1.39
C VAL A 122 -13.87 -0.06 1.30
N SER A 123 -14.65 -0.48 0.31
CA SER A 123 -15.04 -1.88 0.16
C SER A 123 -13.84 -2.79 -0.13
N SER A 124 -12.82 -2.33 -0.85
CA SER A 124 -11.59 -3.10 -1.07
C SER A 124 -10.77 -3.26 0.22
N ILE A 125 -10.72 -2.23 1.07
CA ILE A 125 -10.09 -2.33 2.39
C ILE A 125 -10.87 -3.31 3.27
N ASP A 126 -12.19 -3.17 3.34
CA ASP A 126 -13.07 -4.09 4.09
C ASP A 126 -12.91 -5.53 3.62
N HIS A 127 -12.83 -5.77 2.32
CA HIS A 127 -12.68 -7.10 1.76
C HIS A 127 -11.40 -7.81 2.25
N ILE A 128 -10.29 -7.08 2.34
CA ILE A 128 -9.04 -7.66 2.88
C ILE A 128 -9.11 -7.79 4.40
N LEU A 129 -9.58 -6.75 5.12
CA LEU A 129 -9.47 -6.72 6.57
C LEU A 129 -10.56 -7.52 7.30
N LEU A 130 -11.70 -7.79 6.66
CA LEU A 130 -12.82 -8.50 7.26
C LEU A 130 -12.99 -9.94 6.72
N ASP A 131 -12.20 -10.33 5.71
CA ASP A 131 -12.11 -11.70 5.20
C ASP A 131 -10.71 -12.27 5.46
N GLU A 132 -10.53 -12.90 6.62
CA GLU A 132 -9.24 -13.47 7.04
C GLU A 132 -8.69 -14.51 6.06
N LYS A 133 -9.57 -15.29 5.43
CA LYS A 133 -9.16 -16.29 4.43
C LYS A 133 -8.57 -15.60 3.21
N TYR A 134 -9.25 -14.59 2.68
CA TYR A 134 -8.79 -13.82 1.53
C TYR A 134 -7.46 -13.12 1.81
N ALA A 135 -7.34 -12.44 2.97
CA ALA A 135 -6.08 -11.82 3.39
C ALA A 135 -4.93 -12.83 3.49
N THR A 136 -5.19 -14.02 4.04
CA THR A 136 -4.19 -15.09 4.17
C THR A 136 -3.75 -15.62 2.81
N GLU A 137 -4.66 -15.83 1.88
CA GLU A 137 -4.35 -16.29 0.52
C GLU A 137 -3.53 -15.24 -0.23
N MET A 138 -3.91 -13.97 -0.14
CA MET A 138 -3.16 -12.85 -0.73
C MET A 138 -1.75 -12.73 -0.13
N SER A 139 -1.62 -12.84 1.19
CA SER A 139 -0.34 -12.84 1.89
C SER A 139 0.61 -13.94 1.40
N LYS A 140 0.10 -15.17 1.26
CA LYS A 140 0.87 -16.30 0.73
C LYS A 140 1.31 -16.06 -0.72
N ALA A 141 0.40 -15.59 -1.57
CA ALA A 141 0.70 -15.27 -2.97
C ALA A 141 1.74 -14.13 -3.07
N SER A 142 1.60 -13.08 -2.26
CA SER A 142 2.56 -11.98 -2.17
C SER A 142 3.95 -12.48 -1.77
N LYS A 143 4.04 -13.28 -0.71
CA LYS A 143 5.30 -13.81 -0.20
C LYS A 143 6.00 -14.74 -1.19
N ALA A 144 5.25 -15.48 -2.00
CA ALA A 144 5.80 -16.36 -3.04
C ALA A 144 6.51 -15.58 -4.18
N LEU A 145 6.21 -14.30 -4.36
CA LEU A 145 6.86 -13.41 -5.32
C LEU A 145 8.06 -12.65 -4.72
N GLY A 146 8.23 -12.70 -3.42
CA GLY A 146 9.29 -11.98 -2.72
C GLY A 146 10.67 -12.60 -2.93
N VAL A 147 11.69 -11.75 -2.98
CA VAL A 147 13.11 -12.14 -3.05
C VAL A 147 13.83 -11.50 -1.87
N PRO A 148 13.71 -12.08 -0.65
CA PRO A 148 14.23 -11.45 0.57
C PRO A 148 15.77 -11.37 0.60
N ASP A 149 16.46 -12.23 -0.13
CA ASP A 149 17.93 -12.31 -0.26
C ASP A 149 18.47 -11.60 -1.52
N ALA A 150 17.69 -10.72 -2.13
CA ALA A 150 18.08 -10.03 -3.38
C ALA A 150 19.44 -9.32 -3.27
N SER A 151 19.74 -8.68 -2.12
CA SER A 151 21.03 -8.03 -1.89
C SER A 151 22.20 -9.01 -1.89
N ASP A 152 22.04 -10.18 -1.29
CA ASP A 152 23.08 -11.22 -1.26
C ASP A 152 23.32 -11.79 -2.67
N GLN A 153 22.26 -11.94 -3.46
CA GLN A 153 22.37 -12.36 -4.86
C GLN A 153 23.15 -11.36 -5.69
N VAL A 154 22.90 -10.06 -5.52
CA VAL A 154 23.66 -8.99 -6.21
C VAL A 154 25.13 -9.02 -5.81
N ILE A 155 25.44 -9.17 -4.51
CA ILE A 155 26.81 -9.25 -4.01
C ILE A 155 27.56 -10.44 -4.65
N LYS A 156 26.95 -11.62 -4.72
CA LYS A 156 27.54 -12.80 -5.37
C LYS A 156 27.90 -12.52 -6.83
N VAL A 157 27.00 -11.92 -7.59
CA VAL A 157 27.27 -11.55 -9.00
C VAL A 157 28.43 -10.56 -9.10
N MET A 158 28.49 -9.56 -8.23
CA MET A 158 29.59 -8.60 -8.20
C MET A 158 30.94 -9.28 -7.90
N GLU A 159 30.98 -10.22 -6.97
CA GLU A 159 32.20 -10.99 -6.65
C GLU A 159 32.65 -11.87 -7.81
N GLU A 160 31.73 -12.46 -8.57
CA GLU A 160 32.03 -13.28 -9.75
C GLU A 160 32.64 -12.45 -10.90
N ILE A 161 32.13 -11.23 -11.12
CA ILE A 161 32.62 -10.31 -12.19
C ILE A 161 33.97 -9.69 -11.80
N SER A 162 34.28 -9.59 -10.52
CA SER A 162 35.50 -8.96 -10.01
C SER A 162 36.72 -9.89 -9.99
N ARG A 163 36.56 -11.15 -10.40
CA ARG A 163 37.64 -12.15 -10.54
C ARG A 163 38.14 -12.21 -11.97
#